data_66a1e57dde77fbed638f61b9732a7db9
#
_entry.id   66a1e57dde77fbed638f61b9732a7db9
#
_cell.length_a   1.000
_cell.length_b   1.000
_cell.length_c   1.000
_cell.angle_alpha   90.00
_cell.angle_beta   90.00
_cell.angle_gamma   90.00
#
_symmetry.space_group_name_H-M   'P 1'
#
loop_
_entity.id
_entity.type
_entity.pdbx_description
1 polymer ?
#
loop_
_entity_poly.entity_id
_entity_poly.type
_entity_poly.pdbx_seq_one_letter_code
_entity_poly.pdbx_strand_id
1 'polypeptide(L)'
;MASFAKRFVGNPYRWGGTNLNTGADGSGFTKAVYRSFGYNIPRTSSSQRRAGKKVSYKKKQPGDLICYSGHVAIYIGGRKIVHASSRKTGIKISPKANYRKVVSVRRIVR
;
A
#
# COMPACT_ATOMS: atom_id res chain seq x y z
N MET A 1 0.76 -6.57 -10.39
CA MET A 1 0.30 -5.55 -9.43
C MET A 1 1.41 -4.60 -8.98
N ALA A 2 2.54 -5.11 -8.52
CA ALA A 2 3.64 -4.25 -8.08
C ALA A 2 4.09 -3.27 -9.18
N SER A 3 4.23 -3.74 -10.41
CA SER A 3 4.59 -2.88 -11.54
C SER A 3 3.56 -1.78 -11.79
N PHE A 4 2.28 -2.12 -11.69
CA PHE A 4 1.21 -1.12 -11.85
C PHE A 4 1.29 -0.05 -10.77
N ALA A 5 1.46 -0.46 -9.52
CA ALA A 5 1.53 0.47 -8.40
C ALA A 5 2.71 1.46 -8.55
N LYS A 6 3.85 1.00 -9.06
CA LYS A 6 5.02 1.85 -9.27
C LYS A 6 4.81 2.96 -10.31
N ARG A 7 3.84 2.78 -11.21
CA ARG A 7 3.57 3.78 -12.26
C ARG A 7 3.11 5.12 -11.70
N PHE A 8 2.67 5.16 -10.45
CA PHE A 8 2.12 6.37 -9.85
C PHE A 8 3.11 7.09 -8.94
N VAL A 9 4.34 6.62 -8.86
CA VAL A 9 5.40 7.30 -8.11
C VAL A 9 5.56 8.73 -8.63
N GLY A 10 5.60 9.69 -7.71
CA GLY A 10 5.65 11.11 -8.03
C GLY A 10 4.30 11.81 -8.03
N ASN A 11 3.20 11.06 -8.05
CA ASN A 11 1.86 11.65 -8.00
C ASN A 11 1.51 12.14 -6.59
N PRO A 12 0.56 13.09 -6.46
CA PRO A 12 0.33 13.77 -5.19
C PRO A 12 -0.25 12.90 -4.10
N TYR A 13 0.09 13.23 -2.86
CA TYR A 13 -0.61 12.78 -1.66
C TYR A 13 -1.76 13.74 -1.39
N ARG A 14 -2.93 13.19 -1.01
CA ARG A 14 -4.06 14.02 -0.58
C ARG A 14 -4.81 13.29 0.53
N TRP A 15 -4.91 13.90 1.70
CA TRP A 15 -5.67 13.34 2.80
C TRP A 15 -7.12 13.11 2.38
N GLY A 16 -7.62 11.91 2.60
CA GLY A 16 -8.97 11.51 2.20
C GLY A 16 -9.10 11.16 0.72
N GLY A 17 -8.03 11.30 -0.06
CA GLY A 17 -8.06 11.03 -1.49
C GLY A 17 -7.90 9.55 -1.84
N THR A 18 -8.51 9.17 -2.96
CA THR A 18 -8.43 7.81 -3.51
C THR A 18 -8.09 7.81 -4.99
N ASN A 19 -7.65 8.92 -5.53
CA ASN A 19 -7.34 9.06 -6.96
C ASN A 19 -5.83 8.90 -7.18
N LEU A 20 -5.45 7.92 -8.00
CA LEU A 20 -4.04 7.60 -8.25
C LEU A 20 -3.30 8.73 -8.98
N ASN A 21 -4.01 9.60 -9.69
CA ASN A 21 -3.41 10.66 -10.48
C ASN A 21 -3.45 12.02 -9.78
N THR A 22 -4.54 12.34 -9.10
CA THR A 22 -4.76 13.67 -8.53
C THR A 22 -4.55 13.76 -7.03
N GLY A 23 -4.50 12.64 -6.35
CA GLY A 23 -4.21 12.63 -4.92
C GLY A 23 -4.83 11.46 -4.18
N ALA A 24 -4.01 10.80 -3.37
CA ALA A 24 -4.44 9.69 -2.52
C ALA A 24 -3.66 9.72 -1.21
N ASP A 25 -4.31 9.32 -0.13
CA ASP A 25 -3.60 9.05 1.12
C ASP A 25 -3.14 7.59 1.14
N GLY A 26 -2.48 7.16 2.22
CA GLY A 26 -1.89 5.82 2.28
C GLY A 26 -2.88 4.70 1.98
N SER A 27 -4.00 4.69 2.68
CA SER A 27 -5.05 3.66 2.48
C SER A 27 -5.85 3.88 1.20
N GLY A 28 -6.00 5.13 0.78
CA GLY A 28 -6.64 5.46 -0.49
C GLY A 28 -5.85 4.97 -1.69
N PHE A 29 -4.53 5.08 -1.62
CA PHE A 29 -3.64 4.57 -2.65
C PHE A 29 -3.77 3.04 -2.79
N THR A 30 -3.64 2.32 -1.68
CA THR A 30 -3.75 0.86 -1.71
C THR A 30 -5.13 0.42 -2.20
N LYS A 31 -6.19 1.05 -1.69
CA LYS A 31 -7.55 0.74 -2.13
C LYS A 31 -7.70 0.93 -3.64
N ALA A 32 -7.21 2.04 -4.18
CA ALA A 32 -7.33 2.32 -5.62
C ALA A 32 -6.53 1.34 -6.47
N VAL A 33 -5.32 0.96 -6.04
CA VAL A 33 -4.50 -0.02 -6.75
C VAL A 33 -5.21 -1.37 -6.82
N TYR A 34 -5.66 -1.88 -5.67
CA TYR A 34 -6.33 -3.19 -5.65
C TYR A 34 -7.63 -3.16 -6.42
N ARG A 35 -8.38 -2.07 -6.36
CA ARG A 35 -9.63 -1.91 -7.13
C ARG A 35 -9.37 -1.99 -8.63
N SER A 36 -8.25 -1.48 -9.10
CA SER A 36 -7.88 -1.55 -10.52
C SER A 36 -7.70 -3.00 -11.00
N PHE A 37 -7.51 -3.94 -10.07
CA PHE A 37 -7.41 -5.37 -10.36
C PHE A 37 -8.66 -6.15 -9.95
N GLY A 38 -9.74 -5.45 -9.61
CA GLY A 38 -11.01 -6.08 -9.25
C GLY A 38 -11.15 -6.48 -7.79
N TYR A 39 -10.25 -6.04 -6.93
CA TYR A 39 -10.31 -6.35 -5.49
C TYR A 39 -10.81 -5.15 -4.71
N ASN A 40 -11.85 -5.35 -3.92
CA ASN A 40 -12.42 -4.28 -3.08
C ASN A 40 -11.98 -4.49 -1.64
N ILE A 41 -11.06 -3.63 -1.16
CA ILE A 41 -10.61 -3.65 0.23
C ILE A 41 -11.19 -2.46 0.99
N PRO A 42 -11.22 -2.52 2.34
CA PRO A 42 -11.76 -1.41 3.14
C PRO A 42 -11.02 -0.10 2.92
N ARG A 43 -11.65 1.01 3.29
CA ARG A 43 -11.12 2.36 3.03
C ARG A 43 -9.98 2.77 3.94
N THR A 44 -9.97 2.33 5.22
CA THR A 44 -9.02 2.83 6.20
C THR A 44 -7.86 1.88 6.43
N SER A 45 -6.71 2.41 6.87
CA SER A 45 -5.56 1.58 7.18
C SER A 45 -5.87 0.56 8.29
N SER A 46 -6.60 0.96 9.31
CA SER A 46 -6.95 0.05 10.41
C SER A 46 -7.86 -1.09 9.95
N SER A 47 -8.76 -0.83 9.00
CA SER A 47 -9.63 -1.88 8.43
C SER A 47 -8.87 -2.77 7.46
N GLN A 48 -7.96 -2.20 6.70
CA GLN A 48 -7.16 -2.96 5.74
C GLN A 48 -6.26 -4.00 6.43
N ARG A 49 -5.88 -3.77 7.67
CA ARG A 49 -5.09 -4.75 8.44
C ARG A 49 -5.80 -6.09 8.64
N ARG A 50 -7.10 -6.14 8.38
CA ARG A 50 -7.92 -7.35 8.51
C ARG A 50 -8.37 -7.91 7.17
N ALA A 51 -7.98 -7.26 6.07
CA ALA A 51 -8.38 -7.68 4.73
C ALA A 51 -7.58 -8.90 4.29
N GLY A 52 -8.18 -9.71 3.44
CA GLY A 52 -7.50 -10.85 2.85
C GLY A 52 -6.98 -11.86 3.86
N LYS A 53 -5.88 -12.53 3.49
CA LYS A 53 -5.27 -13.58 4.29
C LYS A 53 -4.02 -13.06 4.99
N LYS A 54 -3.86 -13.38 6.27
CA LYS A 54 -2.65 -13.05 7.01
C LYS A 54 -1.47 -13.86 6.50
N VAL A 55 -0.33 -13.18 6.32
CA VAL A 55 0.91 -13.79 5.85
C VAL A 55 2.02 -13.39 6.80
N SER A 56 2.95 -14.30 7.09
CA SER A 56 4.11 -13.94 7.91
C SER A 56 5.00 -12.97 7.13
N TYR A 57 5.69 -12.08 7.85
CA TYR A 57 6.55 -11.08 7.23
C TYR A 57 7.62 -11.72 6.33
N LYS A 58 8.17 -12.86 6.75
CA LYS A 58 9.22 -13.55 5.99
C LYS A 58 8.71 -14.13 4.67
N LYS A 59 7.41 -14.40 4.57
CA LYS A 59 6.81 -15.02 3.39
C LYS A 59 6.11 -14.01 2.49
N LYS A 60 6.30 -12.71 2.73
CA LYS A 60 5.67 -11.69 1.91
C LYS A 60 6.12 -11.79 0.47
N GLN A 61 5.21 -11.48 -0.45
CA GLN A 61 5.44 -11.50 -1.89
C GLN A 61 5.01 -10.17 -2.51
N PRO A 62 5.58 -9.79 -3.66
CA PRO A 62 5.12 -8.59 -4.36
C PRO A 62 3.61 -8.61 -4.55
N GLY A 63 2.97 -7.49 -4.27
CA GLY A 63 1.52 -7.37 -4.28
C GLY A 63 0.86 -7.55 -2.93
N ASP A 64 1.60 -7.97 -1.91
CA ASP A 64 1.07 -8.05 -0.56
C ASP A 64 0.95 -6.68 0.08
N LEU A 65 -0.01 -6.54 0.98
CA LEU A 65 -0.26 -5.31 1.73
C LEU A 65 0.57 -5.34 3.02
N ILE A 66 1.42 -4.33 3.20
CA ILE A 66 2.19 -4.16 4.44
C ILE A 66 1.45 -3.15 5.31
N CYS A 67 1.09 -3.55 6.52
CA CYS A 67 0.29 -2.72 7.40
C CYS A 67 1.11 -2.24 8.60
N TYR A 68 1.01 -0.95 8.87
CA TYR A 68 1.63 -0.27 10.01
C TYR A 68 0.54 0.37 10.85
N SER A 69 0.89 0.88 12.01
CA SER A 69 -0.06 1.68 12.78
C SER A 69 -0.38 2.97 12.01
N GLY A 70 -1.63 3.11 11.58
CA GLY A 70 -2.08 4.30 10.86
C GLY A 70 -1.57 4.45 9.43
N HIS A 71 -0.98 3.40 8.84
CA HIS A 71 -0.46 3.49 7.47
C HIS A 71 -0.42 2.12 6.80
N VAL A 72 -0.41 2.11 5.48
CA VAL A 72 -0.31 0.89 4.67
C VAL A 72 0.54 1.17 3.43
N ALA A 73 1.10 0.10 2.89
CA ALA A 73 1.94 0.15 1.70
C ALA A 73 1.79 -1.14 0.91
N ILE A 74 2.24 -1.14 -0.33
CA ILE A 74 2.26 -2.34 -1.17
C ILE A 74 3.70 -2.82 -1.31
N TYR A 75 3.94 -4.08 -0.99
CA TYR A 75 5.25 -4.69 -1.16
C TYR A 75 5.54 -4.91 -2.65
N ILE A 76 6.72 -4.50 -3.09
CA ILE A 76 7.10 -4.61 -4.50
C ILE A 76 8.32 -5.51 -4.74
N GLY A 77 8.76 -6.22 -3.69
CA GLY A 77 9.93 -7.08 -3.75
C GLY A 77 11.20 -6.36 -3.37
N GLY A 78 12.29 -7.09 -3.17
CA GLY A 78 13.59 -6.51 -2.85
C GLY A 78 13.60 -5.67 -1.57
N ARG A 79 12.77 -6.00 -0.58
CA ARG A 79 12.58 -5.27 0.67
C ARG A 79 11.88 -3.91 0.51
N LYS A 80 11.47 -3.56 -0.70
CA LYS A 80 10.93 -2.23 -1.02
C LYS A 80 9.41 -2.22 -0.96
N ILE A 81 8.89 -1.03 -0.69
CA ILE A 81 7.44 -0.77 -0.72
C ILE A 81 7.17 0.45 -1.59
N VAL A 82 5.94 0.52 -2.13
CA VAL A 82 5.41 1.72 -2.74
C VAL A 82 4.21 2.18 -1.92
N HIS A 83 4.14 3.48 -1.63
CA HIS A 83 3.07 4.01 -0.79
C HIS A 83 2.89 5.51 -0.99
N ALA A 84 1.68 6.00 -0.69
CA ALA A 84 1.43 7.43 -0.59
C ALA A 84 1.87 7.87 0.80
N SER A 85 3.06 8.44 0.89
CA SER A 85 3.75 8.64 2.17
C SER A 85 3.33 9.93 2.87
N SER A 86 3.43 11.08 2.22
CA SER A 86 3.11 12.36 2.82
C SER A 86 2.86 13.40 1.74
N ARG A 87 2.34 14.56 2.14
CA ARG A 87 2.16 15.69 1.21
C ARG A 87 3.47 16.12 0.58
N LYS A 88 4.56 16.03 1.33
CA LYS A 88 5.88 16.46 0.87
C LYS A 88 6.43 15.53 -0.20
N THR A 89 6.23 14.23 -0.04
CA THR A 89 6.83 13.24 -0.93
C THR A 89 5.86 12.69 -1.97
N GLY A 90 4.55 12.75 -1.71
CA GLY A 90 3.57 12.07 -2.55
C GLY A 90 3.74 10.57 -2.51
N ILE A 91 3.41 9.93 -3.62
CA ILE A 91 3.60 8.48 -3.79
C ILE A 91 5.08 8.23 -4.08
N LYS A 92 5.69 7.33 -3.31
CA LYS A 92 7.12 7.05 -3.43
C LYS A 92 7.43 5.59 -3.17
N ILE A 93 8.63 5.18 -3.57
CA ILE A 93 9.20 3.89 -3.19
C ILE A 93 10.11 4.13 -1.98
N SER A 94 9.94 3.33 -0.94
CA SER A 94 10.83 3.31 0.22
C SER A 94 11.64 2.02 0.21
N PRO A 95 12.95 2.11 0.56
CA PRO A 95 13.86 0.97 0.39
C PRO A 95 13.70 -0.14 1.42
N LYS A 96 13.00 0.12 2.52
CA LYS A 96 12.82 -0.86 3.60
C LYS A 96 11.36 -0.97 3.99
N ALA A 97 10.76 -2.15 3.77
CA ALA A 97 9.38 -2.41 4.19
C ALA A 97 9.21 -2.26 5.70
N ASN A 98 10.26 -2.51 6.47
CA ASN A 98 10.25 -2.40 7.93
C ASN A 98 10.84 -1.07 8.44
N TYR A 99 10.76 0.00 7.66
CA TYR A 99 11.19 1.33 8.11
C TYR A 99 10.39 1.81 9.34
N ARG A 100 9.23 1.23 9.53
CA ARG A 100 8.37 1.39 10.71
C ARG A 100 8.01 -0.01 11.18
N LYS A 101 7.52 -0.14 12.40
CA LYS A 101 7.04 -1.43 12.91
C LYS A 101 5.89 -1.96 12.05
N VAL A 102 6.09 -3.13 11.46
CA VAL A 102 5.05 -3.84 10.70
C VAL A 102 4.13 -4.54 11.68
N VAL A 103 2.83 -4.25 11.60
CA VAL A 103 1.85 -4.90 12.49
C VAL A 103 1.14 -6.06 11.81
N SER A 104 1.11 -6.09 10.47
CA SER A 104 0.46 -7.17 9.74
C SER A 104 0.93 -7.16 8.29
N VAL A 105 0.92 -8.33 7.66
CA VAL A 105 1.07 -8.48 6.21
C VAL A 105 -0.17 -9.22 5.72
N ARG A 106 -0.81 -8.70 4.69
CA ARG A 106 -2.06 -9.26 4.17
C ARG A 106 -1.93 -9.59 2.70
N ARG A 107 -2.42 -10.75 2.31
CA ARG A 107 -2.48 -11.14 0.89
C ARG A 107 -3.90 -10.99 0.40
N ILE A 108 -4.08 -10.03 -0.50
CA ILE A 108 -5.38 -9.72 -1.11
C ILE A 108 -5.52 -10.50 -2.41
N VAL A 109 -4.47 -10.49 -3.21
CA VAL A 109 -4.43 -11.16 -4.51
C VAL A 109 -4.23 -12.64 -4.29
N ARG A 110 -5.07 -13.46 -4.89
CA ARG A 110 -5.04 -14.91 -4.76
C ARG A 110 -4.34 -15.58 -5.93
#